data_13b80ca8a1ab3a9294fdffb76c4cb08f
#
_entry.id   13b80ca8a1ab3a9294fdffb76c4cb08f
#
_cell.length_a   1.000
_cell.length_b   1.000
_cell.length_c   1.000
_cell.angle_alpha   90.00
_cell.angle_beta   90.00
_cell.angle_gamma   90.00
#
_symmetry.space_group_name_H-M   'P 1'
#
loop_
_entity.id
_entity.type
_entity.pdbx_description
1 polymer ?
#
loop_
_entity_poly.entity_id
_entity_poly.type
_entity_poly.pdbx_seq_one_letter_code
_entity_poly.pdbx_strand_id
1 'polypeptide(L)'
;FLRVPPDQVEALRPHMKAAIAASRAEPGCVFYTLAEDMAEPGLIRAFEVYRDDAALKAHGESAHFQAWRAVSGQYPREDRTLYDATRRA
;
A
#
# COMPACT_ATOMS: atom_id res chain seq x y z
N PHE A 1 -3.01 7.76 2.54
CA PHE A 1 -4.41 7.31 2.51
C PHE A 1 -4.92 7.25 1.09
N LEU A 2 -5.82 6.34 0.85
CA LEU A 2 -6.57 6.25 -0.38
C LEU A 2 -8.05 6.38 -0.03
N ARG A 3 -8.75 7.31 -0.68
CA ARG A 3 -10.18 7.47 -0.44
C ARG A 3 -10.96 6.85 -1.57
N VAL A 4 -11.75 5.83 -1.24
CA VAL A 4 -12.53 5.05 -2.18
C VAL A 4 -14.01 5.22 -1.82
N PRO A 5 -14.90 5.48 -2.78
CA PRO A 5 -16.32 5.45 -2.46
C PRO A 5 -16.69 4.13 -1.79
N PRO A 6 -17.41 4.14 -0.66
CA PRO A 6 -17.65 2.91 0.11
C PRO A 6 -18.27 1.77 -0.70
N ASP A 7 -19.10 2.08 -1.67
CA ASP A 7 -19.73 1.07 -2.53
C ASP A 7 -18.79 0.44 -3.54
N GLN A 8 -17.54 0.96 -3.67
CA GLN A 8 -16.55 0.43 -4.60
C GLN A 8 -15.46 -0.38 -3.88
N VAL A 9 -15.46 -0.40 -2.56
CA VAL A 9 -14.42 -1.10 -1.78
C VAL A 9 -14.42 -2.60 -2.09
N GLU A 10 -15.59 -3.23 -2.19
CA GLU A 10 -15.66 -4.66 -2.45
C GLU A 10 -15.08 -5.05 -3.81
N ALA A 11 -15.30 -4.22 -4.84
CA ALA A 11 -14.70 -4.46 -6.15
C ALA A 11 -13.18 -4.34 -6.11
N LEU A 12 -12.65 -3.49 -5.21
CA LEU A 12 -11.23 -3.26 -5.07
C LEU A 12 -10.54 -4.34 -4.22
N ARG A 13 -11.29 -5.03 -3.39
CA ARG A 13 -10.74 -6.00 -2.42
C ARG A 13 -9.83 -7.08 -3.03
N PRO A 14 -10.20 -7.74 -4.16
CA PRO A 14 -9.30 -8.72 -4.76
C PRO A 14 -7.95 -8.13 -5.18
N HIS A 15 -7.97 -6.90 -5.67
CA HIS A 15 -6.74 -6.20 -6.08
C HIS A 15 -5.89 -5.83 -4.87
N MET A 16 -6.53 -5.43 -3.75
CA MET A 16 -5.82 -5.15 -2.51
C MET A 16 -5.17 -6.41 -1.95
N LYS A 17 -5.90 -7.53 -1.95
CA LYS A 17 -5.36 -8.81 -1.47
C LYS A 17 -4.18 -9.28 -2.32
N ALA A 18 -4.26 -9.12 -3.63
CA ALA A 18 -3.16 -9.47 -4.54
C ALA A 18 -1.93 -8.60 -4.28
N ALA A 19 -2.12 -7.30 -4.07
CA ALA A 19 -1.03 -6.39 -3.76
C ALA A 19 -0.35 -6.73 -2.44
N ILE A 20 -1.13 -7.07 -1.42
CA ILE A 20 -0.62 -7.48 -0.11
C ILE A 20 0.22 -8.76 -0.24
N ALA A 21 -0.32 -9.78 -0.88
CA ALA A 21 0.37 -11.06 -1.02
C ALA A 21 1.68 -10.93 -1.78
N ALA A 22 1.66 -10.24 -2.91
CA ALA A 22 2.85 -10.07 -3.74
C ALA A 22 3.91 -9.21 -3.05
N SER A 23 3.50 -8.16 -2.34
CA SER A 23 4.43 -7.29 -1.62
C SER A 23 5.09 -8.02 -0.45
N ARG A 24 4.32 -8.82 0.29
CA ARG A 24 4.86 -9.63 1.40
C ARG A 24 5.84 -10.69 0.93
N ALA A 25 5.77 -11.10 -0.32
CA ALA A 25 6.71 -12.07 -0.90
C ALA A 25 8.03 -11.44 -1.31
N GLU A 26 8.15 -10.11 -1.34
CA GLU A 26 9.40 -9.43 -1.67
C GLU A 26 10.45 -9.68 -0.59
N PRO A 27 11.70 -10.03 -0.97
CA PRO A 27 12.74 -10.33 0.02
C PRO A 27 13.04 -9.19 0.99
N GLY A 28 12.91 -7.94 0.52
CA GLY A 28 13.20 -6.77 1.35
C GLY A 28 12.00 -6.18 2.06
N CYS A 29 10.81 -6.77 1.90
CA CYS A 29 9.60 -6.28 2.58
C CYS A 29 9.53 -6.87 3.98
N VAL A 30 9.58 -6.00 4.99
CA VAL A 30 9.45 -6.40 6.39
C VAL A 30 7.98 -6.49 6.78
N PHE A 31 7.19 -5.53 6.33
CA PHE A 31 5.76 -5.47 6.64
C PHE A 31 5.02 -4.74 5.52
N TYR A 32 3.85 -5.24 5.17
CA TYR A 32 2.98 -4.59 4.21
C TYR A 32 1.53 -4.93 4.52
N THR A 33 0.68 -3.91 4.62
CA THR A 33 -0.76 -4.12 4.71
C THR A 33 -1.53 -2.94 4.13
N LEU A 34 -2.73 -3.23 3.69
CA LEU A 34 -3.74 -2.23 3.33
C LEU A 34 -4.91 -2.47 4.27
N ALA A 35 -5.35 -1.42 4.95
CA ALA A 35 -6.39 -1.54 5.97
C ALA A 35 -7.47 -0.50 5.76
N GLU A 36 -8.73 -0.92 5.80
CA GLU A 36 -9.85 -0.01 5.78
C GLU A 36 -10.14 0.49 7.20
N ASP A 37 -10.38 1.78 7.35
CA ASP A 37 -10.72 2.37 8.62
C ASP A 37 -12.11 1.89 9.07
N MET A 38 -12.20 1.42 10.31
CA MET A 38 -13.46 0.89 10.84
C MET A 38 -14.52 1.95 11.06
N ALA A 39 -14.10 3.17 11.34
CA ALA A 39 -15.02 4.29 11.62
C ALA A 39 -15.33 5.11 10.36
N GLU A 40 -14.52 4.97 9.32
CA GLU A 40 -14.64 5.79 8.12
C GLU A 40 -14.56 4.90 6.88
N PRO A 41 -15.70 4.34 6.44
CA PRO A 41 -15.72 3.43 5.29
C PRO A 41 -15.13 4.06 4.04
N GLY A 42 -14.32 3.30 3.31
CA GLY A 42 -13.67 3.77 2.10
C GLY A 42 -12.32 4.43 2.32
N LEU A 43 -11.93 4.69 3.57
CA LEU A 43 -10.60 5.20 3.88
C LEU A 43 -9.64 4.03 4.02
N ILE A 44 -8.75 3.89 3.05
CA ILE A 44 -7.76 2.79 3.01
C ILE A 44 -6.40 3.35 3.37
N ARG A 45 -5.76 2.77 4.39
CA ARG A 45 -4.40 3.12 4.80
C ARG A 45 -3.43 2.04 4.37
N ALA A 46 -2.27 2.47 3.88
CA ALA A 46 -1.17 1.57 3.58
C ALA A 46 -0.11 1.72 4.66
N PHE A 47 0.34 0.60 5.20
CA PHE A 47 1.47 0.55 6.13
C PHE A 47 2.52 -0.37 5.55
N GLU A 48 3.74 0.17 5.35
CA GLU A 48 4.80 -0.54 4.64
C GLU A 48 6.12 -0.31 5.35
N VAL A 49 6.88 -1.37 5.54
CA VAL A 49 8.24 -1.30 6.10
C VAL A 49 9.16 -2.12 5.20
N TYR A 50 10.26 -1.52 4.78
CA TYR A 50 11.27 -2.16 3.94
C TYR A 50 12.60 -2.20 4.67
N ARG A 51 13.40 -3.22 4.34
CA ARG A 51 14.71 -3.44 4.96
C ARG A 51 15.67 -2.27 4.71
N ASP A 52 15.62 -1.68 3.52
CA ASP A 52 16.49 -0.58 3.12
C ASP A 52 15.88 0.18 1.92
N ASP A 53 16.57 1.25 1.50
CA ASP A 53 16.10 2.07 0.38
C ASP A 53 16.06 1.29 -0.93
N ALA A 54 16.99 0.35 -1.12
CA ALA A 54 17.01 -0.47 -2.34
C ALA A 54 15.78 -1.36 -2.41
N ALA A 55 15.33 -1.91 -1.28
CA ALA A 55 14.12 -2.73 -1.21
C ALA A 55 12.87 -1.90 -1.50
N LEU A 56 12.81 -0.68 -1.00
CA LEU A 56 11.69 0.24 -1.29
C LEU A 56 11.64 0.58 -2.78
N LYS A 57 12.80 0.86 -3.37
CA LYS A 57 12.89 1.13 -4.80
C LYS A 57 12.45 -0.06 -5.63
N ALA A 58 12.90 -1.26 -5.26
CA ALA A 58 12.52 -2.49 -5.96
C ALA A 58 11.01 -2.71 -5.90
N HIS A 59 10.38 -2.42 -4.75
CA HIS A 59 8.93 -2.49 -4.62
C HIS A 59 8.24 -1.55 -5.60
N GLY A 60 8.66 -0.31 -5.68
CA GLY A 60 8.06 0.69 -6.57
C GLY A 60 8.21 0.35 -8.05
N GLU A 61 9.22 -0.43 -8.40
CA GLU A 61 9.48 -0.86 -9.78
C GLU A 61 8.84 -2.22 -10.12
N SER A 62 8.23 -2.88 -9.14
CA SER A 62 7.66 -4.22 -9.33
C SER A 62 6.41 -4.21 -10.20
N ALA A 63 6.17 -5.34 -10.87
CA ALA A 63 4.98 -5.52 -11.69
C ALA A 63 3.70 -5.43 -10.86
N HIS A 64 3.71 -5.99 -9.64
CA HIS A 64 2.53 -5.97 -8.78
C HIS A 64 2.23 -4.57 -8.23
N PHE A 65 3.25 -3.74 -8.00
CA PHE A 65 3.02 -2.35 -7.63
C PHE A 65 2.37 -1.58 -8.78
N GLN A 66 2.86 -1.77 -10.00
CA GLN A 66 2.29 -1.12 -11.18
C GLN A 66 0.84 -1.57 -11.41
N ALA A 67 0.55 -2.85 -11.23
CA ALA A 67 -0.80 -3.39 -11.35
C ALA A 67 -1.74 -2.77 -10.32
N TRP A 68 -1.31 -2.67 -9.06
CA TRP A 68 -2.07 -2.04 -8.00
C TRP A 68 -2.31 -0.55 -8.31
N ARG A 69 -1.27 0.14 -8.76
CA ARG A 69 -1.38 1.55 -9.09
C ARG A 69 -2.34 1.81 -10.25
N ALA A 70 -2.37 0.91 -11.23
CA ALA A 70 -3.29 1.04 -12.37
C ALA A 70 -4.75 1.02 -11.92
N VAL A 71 -5.07 0.25 -10.89
CA VAL A 71 -6.43 0.14 -10.34
C VAL A 71 -6.70 1.26 -9.33
N SER A 72 -5.75 1.53 -8.43
CA SER A 72 -5.96 2.48 -7.34
C SER A 72 -5.74 3.93 -7.73
N GLY A 73 -5.04 4.19 -8.83
CA GLY A 73 -4.67 5.54 -9.25
C GLY A 73 -5.84 6.45 -9.60
N GLN A 74 -7.02 5.90 -9.82
CA GLN A 74 -8.22 6.69 -10.09
C GLN A 74 -8.80 7.37 -8.86
N TYR A 75 -8.37 6.98 -7.66
CA TYR A 75 -8.90 7.51 -6.41
C TYR A 75 -7.96 8.53 -5.78
N PRO A 76 -8.49 9.53 -5.04
CA PRO A 76 -7.65 10.52 -4.37
C PRO A 76 -6.73 9.89 -3.35
N ARG A 77 -5.49 10.36 -3.32
CA ARG A 77 -4.48 9.97 -2.34
C ARG A 77 -4.15 11.14 -1.45
N GLU A 78 -4.03 10.89 -0.17
CA GLU A 78 -3.70 11.89 0.82
C GLU A 78 -2.57 11.39 1.72
N ASP A 79 -1.81 12.33 2.25
CA ASP A 79 -0.91 12.08 3.38
C ASP A 79 0.05 10.91 3.21
N ARG A 80 1.13 11.13 2.51
CA ARG A 80 2.20 10.16 2.46
C ARG A 80 3.34 10.62 3.35
N THR A 81 3.63 9.83 4.40
CA THR A 81 4.75 10.10 5.29
C THR A 81 5.74 8.95 5.24
N LEU A 82 7.00 9.27 5.03
CA LEU A 82 8.09 8.30 5.06
C LEU A 82 8.85 8.47 6.37
N TYR A 83 9.05 7.36 7.06
CA TYR A 83 9.83 7.32 8.30
C TYR A 83 11.07 6.47 8.09
N ASP A 84 12.20 6.98 8.54
CA ASP A 84 13.44 6.22 8.60
C ASP A 84 13.74 5.94 10.06
N ALA A 85 13.48 4.71 10.50
CA ALA A 85 13.62 4.34 11.90
C ALA A 85 15.09 4.41 12.38
N THR A 86 16.04 4.30 11.47
CA THR A 86 17.47 4.39 11.84
C THR A 86 17.89 5.80 12.19
N ARG A 87 17.13 6.81 11.80
CA ARG A 87 17.40 8.23 12.06
C ARG A 87 16.58 8.78 13.21
N ARG A 88 15.76 7.97 13.84
CA ARG A 88 14.96 8.41 14.98
C ARG A 88 15.88 8.52 16.20
N ALA A 89 15.92 9.70 16.74
CA ALA A 89 16.69 9.95 17.94
C ALA A 89 15.89 9.56 19.17
#